data_64f6c243891ae2b08eea69790de9ced9
#
_entry.id   64f6c243891ae2b08eea69790de9ced9
#
_cell.length_a   1.000
_cell.length_b   1.000
_cell.length_c   1.000
_cell.angle_alpha   90.00
_cell.angle_beta   90.00
_cell.angle_gamma   90.00
#
_symmetry.space_group_name_H-M   'P 1'
#
loop_
_entity.id
_entity.type
_entity.pdbx_description
1 polymer ?
#
loop_
_entity_poly.entity_id
_entity_poly.type
_entity_poly.pdbx_seq_one_letter_code
_entity_poly.pdbx_strand_id
1 'polypeptide(L)'
;MAAPAGPVAAQTSLSRLPSLTGMRFVAAFMVLVCHIGIVLVPSVQKPWLNWTEPYVYALGPTGVVFFFVLSGFVLTWSARPGDTSRLFWRRRLVKIYPNHLVTLGAAVVLMLITNHAVTASNTVPTLFLVQSWIPDQEVVLNYTSNAPTWSLACELLFYLAFPVLLPLLRKIRVERLWLWLGAVALLICTLPFIALLLPDEPVMTNTDVPWWPLWFTYYFPVSRMLEFMLGMLTAQIVLSGRWIGLPLVPAMLLAGASFVVTAGFVPEMYSQASAIAFFLALLIAAGATADVRGRSSFFRKRAMMFLGEISFALYMVHWLVILYGPMQMARAGGWSGHSTVSQALLEASLTVVITLLLAWLLYRLVERPAVGRWSRPAMRGGSSLAADVRAGPAAEVHGER
;
A
#
# COMPACT_ATOMS: atom_id res chain seq x y z
N MET A 1 31.21 -17.29 27.71
CA MET A 1 30.28 -16.28 28.24
C MET A 1 30.16 -15.17 27.21
N ALA A 2 29.05 -15.15 26.45
CA ALA A 2 28.77 -14.10 25.50
C ALA A 2 28.13 -12.93 26.26
N ALA A 3 28.65 -11.70 26.04
CA ALA A 3 28.13 -10.47 26.64
C ALA A 3 26.65 -10.22 26.26
N PRO A 4 25.81 -9.68 27.18
CA PRO A 4 24.43 -9.38 26.86
C PRO A 4 24.38 -8.25 25.82
N ALA A 5 23.67 -8.47 24.73
CA ALA A 5 23.37 -7.47 23.74
C ALA A 5 22.63 -6.30 24.42
N GLY A 6 23.28 -5.16 24.51
CA GLY A 6 22.69 -3.93 25.03
C GLY A 6 21.48 -3.46 24.20
N PRO A 7 20.67 -2.54 24.68
CA PRO A 7 19.34 -2.25 24.16
C PRO A 7 19.40 -1.72 22.72
N VAL A 8 19.01 -2.56 21.77
CA VAL A 8 18.80 -2.26 20.35
C VAL A 8 17.73 -1.15 20.17
N ALA A 9 16.93 -0.91 21.20
CA ALA A 9 15.78 -0.01 21.17
C ALA A 9 16.09 1.48 20.93
N ALA A 10 17.26 1.99 21.28
CA ALA A 10 17.56 3.42 21.16
C ALA A 10 18.07 3.85 19.77
N GLN A 11 18.61 2.92 18.97
CA GLN A 11 19.13 3.21 17.61
C GLN A 11 18.14 2.94 16.48
N THR A 12 17.03 2.25 16.76
CA THR A 12 16.13 1.69 15.73
C THR A 12 15.11 2.69 15.18
N SER A 13 14.73 3.71 15.91
CA SER A 13 13.63 4.63 15.52
C SER A 13 13.97 5.61 14.38
N LEU A 14 15.22 5.70 13.96
CA LEU A 14 15.69 6.64 12.91
C LEU A 14 16.29 5.96 11.68
N SER A 15 16.43 4.64 11.68
CA SER A 15 17.00 3.94 10.52
C SER A 15 16.02 3.90 9.34
N ARG A 16 16.51 4.30 8.17
CA ARG A 16 15.77 4.07 6.91
C ARG A 16 15.65 2.57 6.68
N LEU A 17 14.52 2.13 6.15
CA LEU A 17 14.25 0.73 5.82
C LEU A 17 14.29 0.52 4.29
N PRO A 18 15.48 0.51 3.66
CA PRO A 18 15.63 0.46 2.22
C PRO A 18 15.10 -0.85 1.61
N SER A 19 15.21 -1.98 2.29
CA SER A 19 14.63 -3.24 1.82
C SER A 19 13.11 -3.14 1.70
N LEU A 20 12.44 -2.54 2.68
CA LEU A 20 10.98 -2.36 2.62
C LEU A 20 10.58 -1.40 1.49
N THR A 21 11.43 -0.39 1.19
CA THR A 21 11.20 0.48 0.03
C THR A 21 11.26 -0.32 -1.27
N GLY A 22 12.27 -1.18 -1.46
CA GLY A 22 12.36 -2.03 -2.64
C GLY A 22 11.23 -3.08 -2.74
N MET A 23 10.80 -3.66 -1.61
CA MET A 23 9.67 -4.59 -1.56
C MET A 23 8.34 -3.95 -2.01
N ARG A 24 8.14 -2.64 -1.75
CA ARG A 24 6.96 -1.91 -2.24
C ARG A 24 6.81 -1.97 -3.74
N PHE A 25 7.93 -1.91 -4.49
CA PHE A 25 7.88 -2.07 -5.93
C PHE A 25 7.37 -3.46 -6.33
N VAL A 26 7.87 -4.51 -5.68
CA VAL A 26 7.42 -5.88 -5.98
C VAL A 26 5.91 -6.01 -5.76
N ALA A 27 5.39 -5.50 -4.64
CA ALA A 27 3.95 -5.51 -4.36
C ALA A 27 3.14 -4.71 -5.41
N ALA A 28 3.59 -3.51 -5.80
CA ALA A 28 2.94 -2.72 -6.85
C ALA A 28 3.00 -3.40 -8.21
N PHE A 29 4.11 -4.07 -8.52
CA PHE A 29 4.27 -4.81 -9.75
C PHE A 29 3.40 -6.07 -9.78
N MET A 30 3.21 -6.76 -8.66
CA MET A 30 2.25 -7.86 -8.54
C MET A 30 0.82 -7.40 -8.87
N VAL A 31 0.40 -6.24 -8.36
CA VAL A 31 -0.91 -5.65 -8.69
C VAL A 31 -1.02 -5.32 -10.18
N LEU A 32 0.02 -4.71 -10.76
CA LEU A 32 0.06 -4.43 -12.21
C LEU A 32 -0.07 -5.71 -13.05
N VAL A 33 0.70 -6.76 -12.71
CA VAL A 33 0.66 -8.06 -13.42
C VAL A 33 -0.71 -8.72 -13.29
N CYS A 34 -1.32 -8.69 -12.11
CA CYS A 34 -2.69 -9.17 -11.90
C CYS A 34 -3.68 -8.47 -12.83
N HIS A 35 -3.68 -7.14 -12.86
CA HIS A 35 -4.63 -6.38 -13.67
C HIS A 35 -4.39 -6.52 -15.18
N ILE A 36 -3.13 -6.64 -15.61
CA ILE A 36 -2.81 -7.04 -17.00
C ILE A 36 -3.38 -8.44 -17.28
N GLY A 37 -3.21 -9.39 -16.36
CA GLY A 37 -3.70 -10.75 -16.49
C GLY A 37 -5.21 -10.84 -16.59
N ILE A 38 -5.96 -10.09 -15.78
CA ILE A 38 -7.44 -10.01 -15.85
C ILE A 38 -7.92 -9.65 -17.26
N VAL A 39 -7.17 -8.83 -17.98
CA VAL A 39 -7.52 -8.39 -19.33
C VAL A 39 -6.99 -9.34 -20.40
N LEU A 40 -5.75 -9.83 -20.27
CA LEU A 40 -5.08 -10.61 -21.32
C LEU A 40 -5.39 -12.11 -21.29
N VAL A 41 -5.50 -12.73 -20.10
CA VAL A 41 -5.70 -14.18 -20.01
C VAL A 41 -6.96 -14.64 -20.76
N PRO A 42 -8.13 -13.99 -20.59
CA PRO A 42 -9.32 -14.33 -21.34
C PRO A 42 -9.19 -14.11 -22.86
N SER A 43 -8.35 -13.16 -23.31
CA SER A 43 -8.18 -12.84 -24.73
C SER A 43 -7.30 -13.84 -25.49
N VAL A 44 -6.38 -14.53 -24.80
CA VAL A 44 -5.44 -15.48 -25.44
C VAL A 44 -6.03 -16.86 -25.62
N GLN A 45 -6.99 -17.28 -24.80
CA GLN A 45 -7.74 -18.55 -24.88
C GLN A 45 -6.87 -19.78 -25.10
N LYS A 46 -5.78 -19.95 -24.37
CA LYS A 46 -4.92 -21.13 -24.42
C LYS A 46 -5.14 -22.03 -23.20
N PRO A 47 -5.43 -23.33 -23.38
CA PRO A 47 -5.72 -24.24 -22.26
C PRO A 47 -4.65 -24.26 -21.18
N TRP A 48 -3.38 -24.06 -21.53
CA TRP A 48 -2.27 -24.03 -20.57
C TRP A 48 -2.26 -22.75 -19.69
N LEU A 49 -3.00 -21.69 -20.05
CA LEU A 49 -3.15 -20.51 -19.20
C LEU A 49 -4.12 -20.75 -18.04
N ASN A 50 -5.08 -21.65 -18.19
CA ASN A 50 -6.13 -21.89 -17.19
C ASN A 50 -5.55 -22.28 -15.84
N TRP A 51 -4.46 -23.05 -15.80
CA TRP A 51 -3.80 -23.43 -14.55
C TRP A 51 -2.98 -22.29 -13.93
N THR A 52 -2.59 -21.27 -14.70
CA THR A 52 -1.85 -20.09 -14.20
C THR A 52 -2.78 -19.00 -13.68
N GLU A 53 -4.02 -19.00 -14.13
CA GLU A 53 -5.02 -17.97 -13.86
C GLU A 53 -5.22 -17.69 -12.37
N PRO A 54 -5.41 -18.68 -11.46
CA PRO A 54 -5.58 -18.44 -10.04
C PRO A 54 -4.37 -17.74 -9.43
N TYR A 55 -3.16 -18.10 -9.86
CA TYR A 55 -1.93 -17.50 -9.38
C TYR A 55 -1.77 -16.05 -9.86
N VAL A 56 -2.09 -15.77 -11.11
CA VAL A 56 -2.03 -14.42 -11.66
C VAL A 56 -3.03 -13.50 -10.95
N TYR A 57 -4.25 -13.97 -10.73
CA TYR A 57 -5.28 -13.18 -10.06
C TYR A 57 -5.01 -12.98 -8.57
N ALA A 58 -4.40 -13.95 -7.89
CA ALA A 58 -4.00 -13.82 -6.49
C ALA A 58 -2.86 -12.80 -6.26
N LEU A 59 -2.10 -12.41 -7.29
CA LEU A 59 -1.03 -11.41 -7.15
C LEU A 59 -1.57 -10.04 -6.70
N GLY A 60 -2.73 -9.62 -7.23
CA GLY A 60 -3.34 -8.34 -6.89
C GLY A 60 -3.70 -8.23 -5.41
N PRO A 61 -4.58 -9.10 -4.89
CA PRO A 61 -4.92 -9.15 -3.48
C PRO A 61 -3.69 -9.27 -2.57
N THR A 62 -2.73 -10.14 -2.91
CA THR A 62 -1.49 -10.29 -2.13
C THR A 62 -0.68 -8.99 -2.07
N GLY A 63 -0.58 -8.27 -3.18
CA GLY A 63 0.10 -6.97 -3.23
C GLY A 63 -0.59 -5.92 -2.37
N VAL A 64 -1.93 -5.87 -2.38
CA VAL A 64 -2.72 -4.95 -1.55
C VAL A 64 -2.58 -5.28 -0.06
N VAL A 65 -2.69 -6.56 0.32
CA VAL A 65 -2.46 -7.03 1.70
C VAL A 65 -1.08 -6.60 2.18
N PHE A 66 -0.05 -6.79 1.35
CA PHE A 66 1.30 -6.34 1.67
C PHE A 66 1.35 -4.84 1.96
N PHE A 67 0.68 -3.99 1.16
CA PHE A 67 0.66 -2.54 1.39
C PHE A 67 -0.04 -2.18 2.69
N PHE A 68 -1.15 -2.83 3.03
CA PHE A 68 -1.88 -2.55 4.27
C PHE A 68 -1.07 -2.93 5.51
N VAL A 69 -0.48 -4.13 5.53
CA VAL A 69 0.41 -4.55 6.61
C VAL A 69 1.64 -3.64 6.70
N LEU A 70 2.27 -3.33 5.56
CA LEU A 70 3.42 -2.43 5.50
C LEU A 70 3.09 -1.02 6.00
N SER A 71 1.90 -0.50 5.66
CA SER A 71 1.45 0.82 6.13
C SER A 71 1.39 0.86 7.65
N GLY A 72 0.76 -0.14 8.28
CA GLY A 72 0.72 -0.28 9.74
C GLY A 72 2.11 -0.38 10.36
N PHE A 73 2.99 -1.18 9.76
CA PHE A 73 4.36 -1.35 10.23
C PHE A 73 5.16 -0.05 10.15
N VAL A 74 5.21 0.60 8.99
CA VAL A 74 6.06 1.79 8.76
C VAL A 74 5.56 2.99 9.56
N LEU A 75 4.24 3.16 9.70
CA LEU A 75 3.70 4.24 10.52
C LEU A 75 4.05 4.06 12.00
N THR A 76 3.95 2.85 12.51
CA THR A 76 4.33 2.54 13.89
C THR A 76 5.83 2.68 14.11
N TRP A 77 6.64 2.20 13.16
CA TRP A 77 8.09 2.32 13.19
C TRP A 77 8.58 3.76 13.20
N SER A 78 7.96 4.62 12.37
CA SER A 78 8.36 6.03 12.20
C SER A 78 7.65 7.00 13.15
N ALA A 79 6.81 6.51 14.05
CA ALA A 79 6.06 7.35 14.99
C ALA A 79 6.98 8.06 15.97
N ARG A 80 6.89 9.38 16.02
CA ARG A 80 7.74 10.22 16.86
C ARG A 80 7.00 10.65 18.13
N PRO A 81 7.68 10.71 19.28
CA PRO A 81 7.15 11.40 20.45
C PRO A 81 6.83 12.86 20.10
N GLY A 82 5.69 13.36 20.55
CA GLY A 82 5.27 14.76 20.30
C GLY A 82 4.63 15.05 18.94
N ASP A 83 4.49 14.06 18.05
CA ASP A 83 3.73 14.24 16.82
C ASP A 83 2.24 14.45 17.15
N THR A 84 1.67 15.59 16.73
CA THR A 84 0.24 15.84 16.87
C THR A 84 -0.54 15.12 15.76
N SER A 85 -1.76 14.67 16.07
CA SER A 85 -2.64 14.03 15.10
C SER A 85 -2.84 14.90 13.85
N ARG A 86 -3.02 16.22 14.04
CA ARG A 86 -3.18 17.18 12.94
C ARG A 86 -1.99 17.22 12.00
N LEU A 87 -0.76 17.22 12.53
CA LEU A 87 0.46 17.22 11.72
C LEU A 87 0.65 15.89 11.01
N PHE A 88 0.35 14.79 11.69
CA PHE A 88 0.34 13.44 11.10
C PHE A 88 -0.64 13.37 9.92
N TRP A 89 -1.91 13.73 10.10
CA TRP A 89 -2.93 13.69 9.05
C TRP A 89 -2.54 14.57 7.86
N ARG A 90 -2.08 15.79 8.11
CA ARG A 90 -1.60 16.67 7.03
C ARG A 90 -0.54 15.99 6.17
N ARG A 91 0.47 15.36 6.78
CA ARG A 91 1.53 14.66 6.03
C ARG A 91 0.98 13.49 5.21
N ARG A 92 -0.03 12.77 5.73
CA ARG A 92 -0.64 11.63 5.02
C ARG A 92 -1.53 12.11 3.87
N LEU A 93 -2.36 13.11 4.09
CA LEU A 93 -3.19 13.69 3.04
C LEU A 93 -2.36 14.26 1.88
N VAL A 94 -1.30 15.00 2.20
CA VAL A 94 -0.36 15.53 1.19
C VAL A 94 0.35 14.42 0.41
N LYS A 95 0.50 13.24 0.97
CA LYS A 95 1.09 12.08 0.27
C LYS A 95 0.11 11.45 -0.72
N ILE A 96 -1.19 11.38 -0.39
CA ILE A 96 -2.21 10.67 -1.19
C ILE A 96 -2.88 11.59 -2.19
N TYR A 97 -3.48 12.69 -1.71
CA TYR A 97 -4.42 13.48 -2.49
C TYR A 97 -3.86 14.10 -3.78
N PRO A 98 -2.63 14.62 -3.84
CA PRO A 98 -2.12 15.20 -5.10
C PRO A 98 -2.11 14.20 -6.26
N ASN A 99 -1.61 12.98 -6.04
CA ASN A 99 -1.62 11.94 -7.06
C ASN A 99 -3.06 11.49 -7.37
N HIS A 100 -3.89 11.33 -6.34
CA HIS A 100 -5.29 10.94 -6.51
C HIS A 100 -6.07 11.95 -7.36
N LEU A 101 -5.98 13.23 -7.08
CA LEU A 101 -6.70 14.27 -7.85
C LEU A 101 -6.23 14.34 -9.29
N VAL A 102 -4.93 14.24 -9.55
CA VAL A 102 -4.39 14.26 -10.91
C VAL A 102 -4.86 13.02 -11.69
N THR A 103 -4.81 11.83 -11.10
CA THR A 103 -5.24 10.61 -11.79
C THR A 103 -6.76 10.52 -11.94
N LEU A 104 -7.54 11.01 -10.97
CA LEU A 104 -8.99 11.13 -11.11
C LEU A 104 -9.38 12.13 -12.23
N GLY A 105 -8.73 13.29 -12.26
CA GLY A 105 -8.93 14.25 -13.35
C GLY A 105 -8.58 13.67 -14.72
N ALA A 106 -7.45 12.94 -14.82
CA ALA A 106 -7.10 12.24 -16.05
C ALA A 106 -8.14 11.17 -16.42
N ALA A 107 -8.65 10.40 -15.44
CA ALA A 107 -9.70 9.41 -15.66
C ALA A 107 -10.98 10.07 -16.23
N VAL A 108 -11.44 11.15 -15.62
CA VAL A 108 -12.63 11.89 -16.09
C VAL A 108 -12.44 12.39 -17.53
N VAL A 109 -11.28 12.96 -17.85
CA VAL A 109 -10.97 13.41 -19.23
C VAL A 109 -10.99 12.22 -20.20
N LEU A 110 -10.37 11.11 -19.85
CA LEU A 110 -10.35 9.90 -20.69
C LEU A 110 -11.76 9.32 -20.87
N MET A 111 -12.59 9.26 -19.81
CA MET A 111 -13.97 8.84 -19.90
C MET A 111 -14.78 9.70 -20.88
N LEU A 112 -14.64 11.04 -20.81
CA LEU A 112 -15.32 11.95 -21.72
C LEU A 112 -14.86 11.75 -23.19
N ILE A 113 -13.58 11.59 -23.44
CA ILE A 113 -13.04 11.36 -24.80
C ILE A 113 -13.55 10.03 -25.37
N THR A 114 -13.73 9.00 -24.53
CA THR A 114 -14.19 7.67 -24.94
C THR A 114 -15.70 7.47 -24.80
N ASN A 115 -16.47 8.55 -24.59
CA ASN A 115 -17.93 8.56 -24.45
C ASN A 115 -18.45 7.66 -23.30
N HIS A 116 -17.69 7.49 -22.23
CA HIS A 116 -18.19 6.86 -21.02
C HIS A 116 -18.91 7.89 -20.14
N ALA A 117 -19.99 7.47 -19.49
CA ALA A 117 -20.77 8.33 -18.62
C ALA A 117 -19.99 8.70 -17.36
N VAL A 118 -19.88 10.00 -17.06
CA VAL A 118 -19.35 10.51 -15.80
C VAL A 118 -20.55 10.87 -14.91
N THR A 119 -20.79 10.04 -13.89
CA THR A 119 -21.91 10.23 -12.96
C THR A 119 -21.42 10.79 -11.62
N ALA A 120 -22.24 11.66 -11.00
CA ALA A 120 -21.92 12.18 -9.67
C ALA A 120 -21.92 11.07 -8.61
N SER A 121 -22.79 10.05 -8.76
CA SER A 121 -22.89 8.89 -7.85
C SER A 121 -21.57 8.13 -7.73
N ASN A 122 -20.79 8.04 -8.80
CA ASN A 122 -19.52 7.32 -8.83
C ASN A 122 -18.32 8.25 -8.59
N THR A 123 -18.36 9.45 -9.14
CA THR A 123 -17.22 10.40 -9.09
C THR A 123 -17.06 11.05 -7.72
N VAL A 124 -18.17 11.44 -7.07
CA VAL A 124 -18.12 12.14 -5.77
C VAL A 124 -17.58 11.22 -4.65
N PRO A 125 -18.07 9.99 -4.46
CA PRO A 125 -17.47 9.08 -3.47
C PRO A 125 -15.99 8.79 -3.74
N THR A 126 -15.59 8.64 -5.01
CA THR A 126 -14.19 8.43 -5.40
C THR A 126 -13.34 9.66 -5.08
N LEU A 127 -13.83 10.89 -5.37
CA LEU A 127 -13.12 12.12 -5.06
C LEU A 127 -12.77 12.25 -3.57
N PHE A 128 -13.70 11.87 -2.69
CA PHE A 128 -13.51 11.92 -1.24
C PHE A 128 -12.92 10.64 -0.64
N LEU A 129 -12.62 9.63 -1.45
CA LEU A 129 -12.11 8.32 -1.01
C LEU A 129 -13.04 7.65 0.02
N VAL A 130 -14.33 7.67 -0.25
CA VAL A 130 -15.37 7.03 0.57
C VAL A 130 -16.14 5.94 -0.17
N GLN A 131 -15.79 5.64 -1.43
CA GLN A 131 -16.47 4.65 -2.28
C GLN A 131 -16.51 3.24 -1.65
N SER A 132 -15.48 2.83 -0.92
CA SER A 132 -15.43 1.50 -0.28
C SER A 132 -16.39 1.32 0.91
N TRP A 133 -17.00 2.42 1.39
CA TRP A 133 -18.02 2.38 2.42
C TRP A 133 -19.42 2.08 1.89
N ILE A 134 -19.60 2.24 0.59
CA ILE A 134 -20.87 2.04 -0.09
C ILE A 134 -20.85 0.64 -0.71
N PRO A 135 -21.72 -0.29 -0.28
CA PRO A 135 -21.70 -1.67 -0.76
C PRO A 135 -22.35 -1.81 -2.15
N ASP A 136 -22.05 -0.90 -3.04
CA ASP A 136 -22.50 -0.89 -4.42
C ASP A 136 -21.31 -1.18 -5.35
N GLN A 137 -21.45 -2.19 -6.20
CA GLN A 137 -20.39 -2.68 -7.06
C GLN A 137 -19.91 -1.61 -8.06
N GLU A 138 -20.84 -0.84 -8.64
CA GLU A 138 -20.50 0.19 -9.61
C GLU A 138 -19.77 1.36 -8.96
N VAL A 139 -20.13 1.69 -7.71
CA VAL A 139 -19.48 2.76 -6.95
C VAL A 139 -18.08 2.34 -6.48
N VAL A 140 -17.91 1.13 -5.96
CA VAL A 140 -16.62 0.64 -5.45
C VAL A 140 -15.62 0.44 -6.56
N LEU A 141 -16.04 -0.25 -7.63
CA LEU A 141 -15.12 -0.67 -8.68
C LEU A 141 -14.94 0.41 -9.73
N ASN A 142 -16.02 1.14 -10.10
CA ASN A 142 -15.98 2.21 -11.10
C ASN A 142 -14.96 1.93 -12.23
N TYR A 143 -15.15 0.80 -12.92
CA TYR A 143 -14.17 0.21 -13.83
C TYR A 143 -13.69 1.18 -14.93
N THR A 144 -14.52 2.13 -15.35
CA THR A 144 -14.16 3.11 -16.35
C THR A 144 -13.34 4.29 -15.82
N SER A 145 -13.24 4.42 -14.49
CA SER A 145 -12.40 5.42 -13.83
C SER A 145 -11.09 4.79 -13.33
N ASN A 146 -10.82 4.86 -12.04
CA ASN A 146 -9.61 4.31 -11.43
C ASN A 146 -9.97 3.34 -10.29
N ALA A 147 -10.46 2.15 -10.68
CA ALA A 147 -10.95 1.13 -9.75
C ALA A 147 -10.00 0.87 -8.56
N PRO A 148 -8.67 0.72 -8.72
CA PRO A 148 -7.76 0.44 -7.60
C PRO A 148 -7.77 1.47 -6.47
N THR A 149 -8.36 2.66 -6.68
CA THR A 149 -8.45 3.69 -5.61
C THR A 149 -9.34 3.31 -4.44
N TRP A 150 -10.12 2.22 -4.54
CA TRP A 150 -10.83 1.67 -3.40
C TRP A 150 -9.91 1.40 -2.20
N SER A 151 -8.68 0.97 -2.43
CA SER A 151 -7.71 0.71 -1.39
C SER A 151 -7.24 1.98 -0.67
N LEU A 152 -7.24 3.13 -1.37
CA LEU A 152 -6.95 4.43 -0.76
C LEU A 152 -8.04 4.86 0.22
N ALA A 153 -9.29 4.47 -0.03
CA ALA A 153 -10.39 4.69 0.93
C ALA A 153 -10.14 3.92 2.23
N CYS A 154 -9.61 2.70 2.14
CA CYS A 154 -9.16 1.94 3.32
C CYS A 154 -7.97 2.64 4.00
N GLU A 155 -6.96 3.07 3.25
CA GLU A 155 -5.82 3.80 3.81
C GLU A 155 -6.22 5.11 4.51
N LEU A 156 -7.22 5.81 3.99
CA LEU A 156 -7.74 7.02 4.64
C LEU A 156 -8.27 6.70 6.04
N LEU A 157 -9.06 5.63 6.19
CA LEU A 157 -9.50 5.15 7.49
C LEU A 157 -8.31 4.81 8.41
N PHE A 158 -7.30 4.09 7.89
CA PHE A 158 -6.12 3.72 8.66
C PHE A 158 -5.39 4.96 9.20
N TYR A 159 -5.25 6.00 8.39
CA TYR A 159 -4.60 7.23 8.81
C TYR A 159 -5.44 8.03 9.82
N LEU A 160 -6.75 8.04 9.68
CA LEU A 160 -7.64 8.67 10.66
C LEU A 160 -7.59 7.94 12.01
N ALA A 161 -7.57 6.61 11.99
CA ALA A 161 -7.56 5.77 13.18
C ALA A 161 -6.18 5.66 13.86
N PHE A 162 -5.07 5.81 13.13
CA PHE A 162 -3.72 5.57 13.63
C PHE A 162 -3.38 6.33 14.93
N PRO A 163 -3.68 7.65 15.08
CA PRO A 163 -3.38 8.39 16.31
C PRO A 163 -4.12 7.86 17.54
N VAL A 164 -5.25 7.15 17.35
CA VAL A 164 -6.03 6.52 18.41
C VAL A 164 -5.53 5.10 18.67
N LEU A 165 -5.28 4.34 17.62
CA LEU A 165 -4.84 2.94 17.72
C LEU A 165 -3.44 2.80 18.30
N LEU A 166 -2.50 3.67 17.94
CA LEU A 166 -1.11 3.56 18.39
C LEU A 166 -0.97 3.62 19.92
N PRO A 167 -1.57 4.61 20.65
CA PRO A 167 -1.54 4.61 22.10
C PRO A 167 -2.20 3.38 22.74
N LEU A 168 -3.28 2.88 22.17
CA LEU A 168 -3.97 1.67 22.64
C LEU A 168 -3.07 0.43 22.51
N LEU A 169 -2.43 0.25 21.35
CA LEU A 169 -1.51 -0.87 21.12
C LEU A 169 -0.27 -0.79 22.01
N ARG A 170 0.22 0.41 22.31
CA ARG A 170 1.35 0.61 23.23
C ARG A 170 1.05 0.22 24.68
N LYS A 171 -0.24 0.13 25.10
CA LYS A 171 -0.65 -0.38 26.41
C LYS A 171 -0.58 -1.90 26.52
N ILE A 172 -0.46 -2.61 25.39
CA ILE A 172 -0.34 -4.07 25.39
C ILE A 172 1.01 -4.45 26.01
N ARG A 173 0.99 -5.34 27.00
CA ARG A 173 2.19 -5.88 27.62
C ARG A 173 3.04 -6.60 26.56
N VAL A 174 4.35 -6.40 26.58
CA VAL A 174 5.30 -6.91 25.58
C VAL A 174 5.22 -8.43 25.42
N GLU A 175 4.94 -9.14 26.51
CA GLU A 175 4.81 -10.60 26.57
C GLU A 175 3.57 -11.10 25.80
N ARG A 176 2.56 -10.24 25.61
CA ARG A 176 1.28 -10.56 24.96
C ARG A 176 1.22 -10.12 23.49
N LEU A 177 2.25 -9.46 22.96
CA LEU A 177 2.23 -8.95 21.58
C LEU A 177 2.04 -10.07 20.54
N TRP A 178 2.71 -11.20 20.72
CA TRP A 178 2.54 -12.36 19.84
C TRP A 178 1.15 -12.98 19.93
N LEU A 179 0.56 -13.02 21.13
CA LEU A 179 -0.81 -13.47 21.31
C LEU A 179 -1.80 -12.57 20.54
N TRP A 180 -1.65 -11.26 20.66
CA TRP A 180 -2.50 -10.30 19.92
C TRP A 180 -2.28 -10.38 18.42
N LEU A 181 -1.03 -10.57 17.97
CA LEU A 181 -0.72 -10.79 16.55
C LEU A 181 -1.44 -12.03 16.02
N GLY A 182 -1.38 -13.14 16.76
CA GLY A 182 -2.08 -14.38 16.41
C GLY A 182 -3.61 -14.20 16.44
N ALA A 183 -4.16 -13.49 17.43
CA ALA A 183 -5.58 -13.22 17.52
C ALA A 183 -6.08 -12.38 16.34
N VAL A 184 -5.37 -11.33 15.93
CA VAL A 184 -5.72 -10.53 14.75
C VAL A 184 -5.59 -11.36 13.46
N ALA A 185 -4.55 -12.18 13.33
CA ALA A 185 -4.40 -13.07 12.18
C ALA A 185 -5.55 -14.09 12.09
N LEU A 186 -5.94 -14.68 13.22
CA LEU A 186 -7.09 -15.58 13.30
C LEU A 186 -8.39 -14.86 12.93
N LEU A 187 -8.59 -13.64 13.44
CA LEU A 187 -9.77 -12.85 13.12
C LEU A 187 -9.84 -12.54 11.60
N ILE A 188 -8.73 -12.23 10.95
CA ILE A 188 -8.68 -12.10 9.48
C ILE A 188 -9.18 -13.39 8.81
N CYS A 189 -8.68 -14.55 9.22
CA CYS A 189 -9.09 -15.84 8.67
C CYS A 189 -10.55 -16.21 8.97
N THR A 190 -11.18 -15.58 9.97
CA THR A 190 -12.60 -15.82 10.30
C THR A 190 -13.55 -14.91 9.52
N LEU A 191 -13.08 -13.81 8.92
CA LEU A 191 -13.94 -12.88 8.18
C LEU A 191 -14.77 -13.56 7.08
N PRO A 192 -14.24 -14.47 6.24
CA PRO A 192 -15.04 -15.14 5.22
C PRO A 192 -16.19 -15.95 5.81
N PHE A 193 -16.00 -16.58 6.97
CA PHE A 193 -17.07 -17.33 7.65
C PHE A 193 -18.17 -16.42 8.21
N ILE A 194 -17.80 -15.20 8.66
CA ILE A 194 -18.78 -14.18 9.05
C ILE A 194 -19.54 -13.70 7.81
N ALA A 195 -18.85 -13.58 6.68
CA ALA A 195 -19.43 -13.13 5.42
C ALA A 195 -20.51 -14.09 4.87
N LEU A 196 -20.47 -15.38 5.24
CA LEU A 196 -21.55 -16.34 4.91
C LEU A 196 -22.93 -15.98 5.51
N LEU A 197 -22.99 -15.05 6.45
CA LEU A 197 -24.23 -14.53 7.00
C LEU A 197 -24.85 -13.41 6.15
N LEU A 198 -24.15 -12.94 5.13
CA LEU A 198 -24.59 -11.88 4.20
C LEU A 198 -25.33 -12.50 3.01
N PRO A 199 -26.18 -11.73 2.31
CA PRO A 199 -26.88 -12.20 1.12
C PRO A 199 -25.93 -12.66 0.01
N ASP A 200 -26.31 -13.71 -0.70
CA ASP A 200 -25.56 -14.20 -1.87
C ASP A 200 -25.82 -13.38 -3.14
N GLU A 201 -26.90 -12.61 -3.19
CA GLU A 201 -27.24 -11.74 -4.32
C GLU A 201 -27.08 -10.25 -3.97
N PRO A 202 -26.65 -9.39 -4.92
CA PRO A 202 -26.26 -9.74 -6.29
C PRO A 202 -24.88 -10.42 -6.35
N VAL A 203 -24.60 -11.12 -7.44
CA VAL A 203 -23.25 -11.62 -7.76
C VAL A 203 -22.41 -10.54 -8.44
N MET A 204 -21.10 -10.65 -8.34
CA MET A 204 -20.17 -9.77 -9.02
C MET A 204 -20.28 -9.95 -10.54
N THR A 205 -20.28 -8.87 -11.30
CA THR A 205 -20.39 -8.88 -12.75
C THR A 205 -19.33 -9.78 -13.40
N ASN A 206 -19.78 -10.67 -14.30
CA ASN A 206 -18.98 -11.67 -15.01
C ASN A 206 -18.34 -12.76 -14.13
N THR A 207 -18.86 -13.00 -12.95
CA THR A 207 -18.42 -14.08 -12.04
C THR A 207 -19.63 -14.65 -11.32
N ASP A 208 -19.45 -15.78 -10.60
CA ASP A 208 -20.45 -16.35 -9.70
C ASP A 208 -20.18 -15.97 -8.23
N VAL A 209 -19.30 -14.98 -7.97
CA VAL A 209 -18.91 -14.59 -6.61
C VAL A 209 -19.97 -13.66 -6.02
N PRO A 210 -20.56 -14.00 -4.87
CA PRO A 210 -21.50 -13.14 -4.17
C PRO A 210 -20.88 -11.77 -3.80
N TRP A 211 -21.55 -10.67 -4.18
CA TRP A 211 -21.00 -9.33 -4.00
C TRP A 211 -20.88 -8.90 -2.54
N TRP A 212 -21.90 -9.14 -1.72
CA TRP A 212 -21.89 -8.71 -0.31
C TRP A 212 -20.78 -9.36 0.52
N PRO A 213 -20.57 -10.69 0.45
CA PRO A 213 -19.45 -11.37 1.07
C PRO A 213 -18.08 -10.85 0.57
N LEU A 214 -17.96 -10.65 -0.74
CA LEU A 214 -16.74 -10.11 -1.34
C LEU A 214 -16.47 -8.67 -0.89
N TRP A 215 -17.48 -7.80 -0.93
CA TRP A 215 -17.35 -6.44 -0.43
C TRP A 215 -16.92 -6.41 1.03
N PHE A 216 -17.58 -7.17 1.90
CA PHE A 216 -17.28 -7.21 3.31
C PHE A 216 -15.87 -7.70 3.61
N THR A 217 -15.40 -8.74 2.92
CA THR A 217 -14.07 -9.33 3.16
C THR A 217 -12.94 -8.58 2.50
N TYR A 218 -13.17 -7.98 1.33
CA TYR A 218 -12.11 -7.44 0.49
C TYR A 218 -12.12 -5.91 0.34
N TYR A 219 -13.28 -5.28 0.22
CA TYR A 219 -13.36 -3.83 -0.05
C TYR A 219 -13.72 -3.00 1.18
N PHE A 220 -14.37 -3.56 2.18
CA PHE A 220 -14.85 -2.83 3.34
C PHE A 220 -13.69 -2.36 4.23
N PRO A 221 -13.54 -1.02 4.49
CA PRO A 221 -12.36 -0.47 5.16
C PRO A 221 -12.13 -1.03 6.57
N VAL A 222 -13.19 -1.39 7.30
CA VAL A 222 -13.06 -1.91 8.67
C VAL A 222 -12.48 -3.32 8.67
N SER A 223 -12.87 -4.17 7.72
CA SER A 223 -12.30 -5.53 7.58
C SER A 223 -10.80 -5.43 7.23
N ARG A 224 -10.43 -4.52 6.34
CA ARG A 224 -9.03 -4.28 5.93
C ARG A 224 -8.19 -3.61 7.02
N MET A 225 -8.81 -2.95 8.02
CA MET A 225 -8.11 -2.39 9.18
C MET A 225 -7.34 -3.47 9.97
N LEU A 226 -7.79 -4.72 9.97
CA LEU A 226 -7.12 -5.81 10.67
C LEU A 226 -5.70 -6.06 10.13
N GLU A 227 -5.50 -5.95 8.82
CA GLU A 227 -4.17 -6.10 8.21
C GLU A 227 -3.24 -4.92 8.59
N PHE A 228 -3.80 -3.73 8.63
CA PHE A 228 -3.07 -2.58 9.13
C PHE A 228 -2.67 -2.75 10.61
N MET A 229 -3.60 -3.23 11.46
CA MET A 229 -3.31 -3.52 12.87
C MET A 229 -2.27 -4.65 13.02
N LEU A 230 -2.33 -5.67 12.15
CA LEU A 230 -1.32 -6.73 12.10
C LEU A 230 0.08 -6.15 11.86
N GLY A 231 0.20 -5.21 10.93
CA GLY A 231 1.44 -4.48 10.68
C GLY A 231 1.90 -3.63 11.87
N MET A 232 0.99 -2.96 12.55
CA MET A 232 1.29 -2.18 13.76
C MET A 232 1.82 -3.07 14.90
N LEU A 233 1.18 -4.21 15.16
CA LEU A 233 1.63 -5.18 16.18
C LEU A 233 3.00 -5.77 15.83
N THR A 234 3.22 -6.10 14.57
CA THR A 234 4.50 -6.60 14.08
C THR A 234 5.63 -5.59 14.31
N ALA A 235 5.39 -4.31 14.04
CA ALA A 235 6.36 -3.25 14.34
C ALA A 235 6.64 -3.15 15.84
N GLN A 236 5.63 -3.25 16.70
CA GLN A 236 5.80 -3.25 18.16
C GLN A 236 6.64 -4.44 18.64
N ILE A 237 6.45 -5.63 18.07
CA ILE A 237 7.27 -6.83 18.36
C ILE A 237 8.74 -6.57 18.02
N VAL A 238 9.02 -5.99 16.86
CA VAL A 238 10.41 -5.69 16.46
C VAL A 238 11.02 -4.60 17.35
N LEU A 239 10.28 -3.51 17.61
CA LEU A 239 10.74 -2.38 18.42
C LEU A 239 10.96 -2.76 19.89
N SER A 240 10.18 -3.71 20.43
CA SER A 240 10.34 -4.21 21.79
C SER A 240 11.45 -5.26 21.97
N GLY A 241 12.16 -5.61 20.88
CA GLY A 241 13.20 -6.65 20.89
C GLY A 241 12.68 -8.09 20.99
N ARG A 242 11.36 -8.30 20.83
CA ARG A 242 10.72 -9.62 20.92
C ARG A 242 10.65 -10.37 19.58
N TRP A 243 11.32 -9.85 18.55
CA TRP A 243 11.36 -10.50 17.25
C TRP A 243 12.12 -11.84 17.32
N ILE A 244 11.52 -12.88 16.74
CA ILE A 244 12.07 -14.26 16.73
C ILE A 244 13.37 -14.41 15.92
N GLY A 245 13.80 -13.36 15.23
CA GLY A 245 15.04 -13.38 14.45
C GLY A 245 14.94 -14.12 13.12
N LEU A 246 13.73 -14.42 12.61
CA LEU A 246 13.53 -15.07 11.32
C LEU A 246 14.28 -14.32 10.20
N PRO A 247 15.23 -14.98 9.49
CA PRO A 247 15.97 -14.34 8.39
C PRO A 247 15.08 -14.05 7.18
N LEU A 248 15.54 -13.12 6.31
CA LEU A 248 14.78 -12.66 5.16
C LEU A 248 14.42 -13.79 4.17
N VAL A 249 15.39 -14.66 3.82
CA VAL A 249 15.16 -15.73 2.84
C VAL A 249 14.12 -16.75 3.33
N PRO A 250 14.20 -17.33 4.54
CA PRO A 250 13.13 -18.17 5.08
C PRO A 250 11.77 -17.45 5.14
N ALA A 251 11.74 -16.16 5.50
CA ALA A 251 10.49 -15.40 5.49
C ALA A 251 9.89 -15.26 4.08
N MET A 252 10.73 -15.05 3.06
CA MET A 252 10.30 -15.06 1.65
C MET A 252 9.75 -16.41 1.21
N LEU A 253 10.41 -17.51 1.60
CA LEU A 253 9.94 -18.87 1.27
C LEU A 253 8.60 -19.17 1.94
N LEU A 254 8.41 -18.79 3.20
CA LEU A 254 7.12 -18.95 3.90
C LEU A 254 6.01 -18.12 3.26
N ALA A 255 6.29 -16.86 2.90
CA ALA A 255 5.31 -16.01 2.20
C ALA A 255 4.98 -16.57 0.81
N GLY A 256 6.00 -17.05 0.06
CA GLY A 256 5.81 -17.71 -1.24
C GLY A 256 5.01 -19.00 -1.14
N ALA A 257 5.30 -19.86 -0.17
CA ALA A 257 4.54 -21.08 0.08
C ALA A 257 3.09 -20.77 0.46
N SER A 258 2.87 -19.78 1.33
CA SER A 258 1.51 -19.33 1.68
C SER A 258 0.76 -18.78 0.46
N PHE A 259 1.44 -18.02 -0.41
CA PHE A 259 0.87 -17.55 -1.68
C PHE A 259 0.41 -18.73 -2.56
N VAL A 260 1.29 -19.71 -2.79
CA VAL A 260 0.97 -20.88 -3.63
C VAL A 260 -0.21 -21.67 -3.06
N VAL A 261 -0.24 -21.88 -1.73
CA VAL A 261 -1.36 -22.57 -1.07
C VAL A 261 -2.64 -21.77 -1.20
N THR A 262 -2.59 -20.46 -0.94
CA THR A 262 -3.77 -19.60 -1.01
C THR A 262 -4.31 -19.52 -2.43
N ALA A 263 -3.46 -19.32 -3.43
CA ALA A 263 -3.87 -19.18 -4.83
C ALA A 263 -4.36 -20.50 -5.45
N GLY A 264 -3.72 -21.64 -5.09
CA GLY A 264 -3.99 -22.91 -5.74
C GLY A 264 -5.01 -23.81 -5.05
N PHE A 265 -5.22 -23.62 -3.73
CA PHE A 265 -6.00 -24.59 -2.94
C PHE A 265 -7.10 -23.95 -2.06
N VAL A 266 -7.11 -22.63 -1.92
CA VAL A 266 -8.13 -21.94 -1.14
C VAL A 266 -9.18 -21.37 -2.09
N PRO A 267 -10.48 -21.69 -1.92
CA PRO A 267 -11.53 -21.11 -2.75
C PRO A 267 -11.49 -19.58 -2.72
N GLU A 268 -11.84 -18.93 -3.83
CA GLU A 268 -11.67 -17.50 -4.06
C GLU A 268 -12.25 -16.66 -2.92
N MET A 269 -13.46 -16.97 -2.47
CA MET A 269 -14.14 -16.29 -1.37
C MET A 269 -13.30 -16.25 -0.08
N TYR A 270 -12.55 -17.32 0.23
CA TYR A 270 -11.74 -17.42 1.45
C TYR A 270 -10.30 -16.90 1.24
N SER A 271 -9.86 -16.80 -0.02
CA SER A 271 -8.51 -16.34 -0.34
C SER A 271 -8.33 -14.84 -0.12
N GLN A 272 -9.41 -14.04 -0.20
CA GLN A 272 -9.41 -12.59 -0.07
C GLN A 272 -9.03 -12.10 1.33
N ALA A 273 -9.37 -12.88 2.38
CA ALA A 273 -8.99 -12.61 3.77
C ALA A 273 -8.37 -13.89 4.34
N SER A 274 -7.07 -14.07 4.19
CA SER A 274 -6.39 -15.33 4.45
C SER A 274 -5.13 -15.19 5.29
N ALA A 275 -4.57 -16.34 5.67
CA ALA A 275 -3.36 -16.45 6.46
C ALA A 275 -2.11 -15.78 5.80
N ILE A 276 -2.18 -15.46 4.51
CA ILE A 276 -1.06 -14.80 3.81
C ILE A 276 -0.66 -13.47 4.48
N ALA A 277 -1.62 -12.74 5.08
CA ALA A 277 -1.35 -11.50 5.80
C ALA A 277 -0.34 -11.70 6.94
N PHE A 278 -0.44 -12.81 7.67
CA PHE A 278 0.50 -13.16 8.73
C PHE A 278 1.91 -13.40 8.19
N PHE A 279 2.06 -14.17 7.11
CA PHE A 279 3.36 -14.45 6.52
C PHE A 279 3.99 -13.22 5.87
N LEU A 280 3.19 -12.32 5.29
CA LEU A 280 3.64 -11.02 4.80
C LEU A 280 4.11 -10.11 5.96
N ALA A 281 3.45 -10.16 7.12
CA ALA A 281 3.89 -9.45 8.32
C ALA A 281 5.26 -9.95 8.79
N LEU A 282 5.48 -11.28 8.80
CA LEU A 282 6.78 -11.86 9.10
C LEU A 282 7.86 -11.44 8.09
N LEU A 283 7.52 -11.40 6.80
CA LEU A 283 8.42 -10.96 5.73
C LEU A 283 8.85 -9.49 5.92
N ILE A 284 7.90 -8.61 6.24
CA ILE A 284 8.15 -7.18 6.51
C ILE A 284 9.07 -7.03 7.72
N ALA A 285 8.81 -7.75 8.81
CA ALA A 285 9.67 -7.73 10.00
C ALA A 285 11.08 -8.25 9.73
N ALA A 286 11.21 -9.32 8.95
CA ALA A 286 12.50 -9.86 8.54
C ALA A 286 13.29 -8.86 7.68
N GLY A 287 12.62 -8.18 6.73
CA GLY A 287 13.21 -7.13 5.91
C GLY A 287 13.69 -5.94 6.74
N ALA A 288 12.84 -5.45 7.65
CA ALA A 288 13.20 -4.35 8.56
C ALA A 288 14.39 -4.71 9.45
N THR A 289 14.39 -5.91 10.02
CA THR A 289 15.48 -6.40 10.89
C THR A 289 16.78 -6.58 10.11
N ALA A 290 16.71 -7.04 8.86
CA ALA A 290 17.89 -7.15 7.99
C ALA A 290 18.48 -5.75 7.72
N ASP A 291 17.64 -4.73 7.49
CA ASP A 291 18.07 -3.35 7.30
C ASP A 291 18.75 -2.77 8.54
N VAL A 292 18.14 -2.95 9.72
CA VAL A 292 18.71 -2.50 11.00
C VAL A 292 20.08 -3.14 11.28
N ARG A 293 20.23 -4.42 10.94
CA ARG A 293 21.50 -5.16 11.08
C ARG A 293 22.50 -4.86 9.96
N GLY A 294 22.20 -3.96 9.03
CA GLY A 294 23.09 -3.63 7.91
C GLY A 294 23.29 -4.75 6.88
N ARG A 295 22.45 -5.81 6.91
CA ARG A 295 22.56 -6.92 5.96
C ARG A 295 22.22 -6.49 4.55
N SER A 296 22.98 -6.92 3.57
CA SER A 296 22.68 -6.69 2.16
C SER A 296 21.47 -7.50 1.72
N SER A 297 20.63 -6.92 0.86
CA SER A 297 19.52 -7.60 0.19
C SER A 297 19.38 -7.11 -1.24
N PHE A 298 18.74 -7.92 -2.09
CA PHE A 298 18.37 -7.50 -3.45
C PHE A 298 17.55 -6.22 -3.46
N PHE A 299 16.62 -6.07 -2.48
CA PHE A 299 15.71 -4.93 -2.38
C PHE A 299 16.41 -3.60 -2.04
N ARG A 300 17.65 -3.64 -1.53
CA ARG A 300 18.47 -2.45 -1.24
C ARG A 300 19.23 -1.92 -2.45
N LYS A 301 19.22 -2.63 -3.58
CA LYS A 301 19.86 -2.16 -4.82
C LYS A 301 19.24 -0.82 -5.25
N ARG A 302 20.06 0.09 -5.79
CA ARG A 302 19.60 1.45 -6.17
C ARG A 302 18.40 1.43 -7.10
N ALA A 303 18.36 0.51 -8.08
CA ALA A 303 17.23 0.36 -8.98
C ALA A 303 15.94 -0.03 -8.23
N MET A 304 16.00 -1.01 -7.31
CA MET A 304 14.85 -1.44 -6.52
C MET A 304 14.34 -0.34 -5.58
N MET A 305 15.25 0.42 -4.98
CA MET A 305 14.87 1.57 -4.15
C MET A 305 14.20 2.67 -4.97
N PHE A 306 14.75 3.00 -6.14
CA PHE A 306 14.13 3.98 -7.04
C PHE A 306 12.73 3.53 -7.50
N LEU A 307 12.59 2.28 -7.93
CA LEU A 307 11.29 1.71 -8.30
C LEU A 307 10.31 1.68 -7.11
N GLY A 308 10.79 1.43 -5.91
CA GLY A 308 10.01 1.51 -4.68
C GLY A 308 9.57 2.93 -4.32
N GLU A 309 10.36 3.96 -4.63
CA GLU A 309 9.96 5.35 -4.46
C GLU A 309 8.80 5.74 -5.38
N ILE A 310 8.82 5.30 -6.64
CA ILE A 310 7.74 5.58 -7.60
C ILE A 310 6.56 4.60 -7.52
N SER A 311 6.60 3.59 -6.64
CA SER A 311 5.61 2.51 -6.57
C SER A 311 4.19 2.99 -6.29
N PHE A 312 4.02 4.07 -5.53
CA PHE A 312 2.70 4.66 -5.29
C PHE A 312 2.16 5.34 -6.55
N ALA A 313 2.98 6.12 -7.25
CA ALA A 313 2.61 6.71 -8.52
C ALA A 313 2.29 5.62 -9.58
N LEU A 314 3.06 4.50 -9.59
CA LEU A 314 2.78 3.34 -10.44
C LEU A 314 1.39 2.77 -10.14
N TYR A 315 1.08 2.57 -8.85
CA TYR A 315 -0.23 2.09 -8.43
C TYR A 315 -1.37 3.03 -8.87
N MET A 316 -1.13 4.34 -8.91
CA MET A 316 -2.14 5.33 -9.31
C MET A 316 -2.42 5.38 -10.82
N VAL A 317 -1.42 5.08 -11.66
CA VAL A 317 -1.57 5.25 -13.13
C VAL A 317 -1.84 3.95 -13.87
N HIS A 318 -1.46 2.78 -13.32
CA HIS A 318 -1.45 1.52 -14.07
C HIS A 318 -2.83 1.14 -14.64
N TRP A 319 -3.90 1.36 -13.87
CA TRP A 319 -5.25 1.00 -14.32
C TRP A 319 -5.69 1.85 -15.52
N LEU A 320 -5.39 3.14 -15.50
CA LEU A 320 -5.69 4.04 -16.62
C LEU A 320 -4.92 3.62 -17.89
N VAL A 321 -3.66 3.19 -17.74
CA VAL A 321 -2.87 2.68 -18.87
C VAL A 321 -3.45 1.38 -19.41
N ILE A 322 -3.94 0.50 -18.56
CA ILE A 322 -4.60 -0.75 -18.97
C ILE A 322 -5.90 -0.46 -19.73
N LEU A 323 -6.73 0.45 -19.20
CA LEU A 323 -8.04 0.75 -19.78
C LEU A 323 -7.98 1.58 -21.06
N TYR A 324 -7.05 2.53 -21.14
CA TYR A 324 -7.03 3.53 -22.21
C TYR A 324 -5.76 3.49 -23.06
N GLY A 325 -4.84 2.58 -22.73
CA GLY A 325 -3.56 2.43 -23.42
C GLY A 325 -3.54 1.29 -24.46
N PRO A 326 -2.36 0.69 -24.72
CA PRO A 326 -2.12 -0.22 -25.82
C PRO A 326 -3.10 -1.40 -25.90
N MET A 327 -3.46 -1.97 -24.74
CA MET A 327 -4.36 -3.13 -24.67
C MET A 327 -5.78 -2.82 -25.16
N GLN A 328 -6.29 -1.63 -24.93
CA GLN A 328 -7.62 -1.22 -25.37
C GLN A 328 -7.59 -0.68 -26.81
N MET A 329 -6.53 0.03 -27.19
CA MET A 329 -6.35 0.51 -28.57
C MET A 329 -6.27 -0.62 -29.57
N ALA A 330 -5.61 -1.72 -29.23
CA ALA A 330 -5.57 -2.92 -30.07
C ALA A 330 -6.97 -3.51 -30.30
N ARG A 331 -7.81 -3.56 -29.26
CA ARG A 331 -9.22 -4.03 -29.38
C ARG A 331 -10.10 -3.10 -30.21
N ALA A 332 -10.00 -1.78 -29.99
CA ALA A 332 -10.74 -0.79 -30.75
C ALA A 332 -10.34 -0.73 -32.23
N GLY A 333 -9.09 -1.07 -32.58
CA GLY A 333 -8.57 -1.14 -33.94
C GLY A 333 -8.99 -2.39 -34.73
N GLY A 334 -9.99 -3.16 -34.26
CA GLY A 334 -10.52 -4.31 -34.95
C GLY A 334 -9.74 -5.62 -34.71
N TRP A 335 -8.82 -5.62 -33.76
CA TRP A 335 -8.13 -6.82 -33.26
C TRP A 335 -9.05 -7.61 -32.30
N SER A 336 -10.34 -7.67 -32.65
CA SER A 336 -11.41 -8.32 -31.87
C SER A 336 -11.41 -9.86 -31.97
N GLY A 337 -10.37 -10.44 -32.55
CA GLY A 337 -10.11 -11.89 -32.51
C GLY A 337 -9.20 -12.24 -31.33
N HIS A 338 -9.06 -13.55 -31.09
CA HIS A 338 -8.15 -14.05 -30.06
C HIS A 338 -6.72 -13.56 -30.31
N SER A 339 -6.13 -12.84 -29.33
CA SER A 339 -4.76 -12.37 -29.44
C SER A 339 -3.79 -13.55 -29.49
N THR A 340 -2.82 -13.50 -30.40
CA THR A 340 -1.70 -14.43 -30.33
C THR A 340 -0.88 -14.18 -29.08
N VAL A 341 -0.16 -15.19 -28.60
CA VAL A 341 0.72 -15.03 -27.40
C VAL A 341 1.75 -13.90 -27.61
N SER A 342 2.29 -13.76 -28.83
CA SER A 342 3.26 -12.69 -29.14
C SER A 342 2.63 -11.29 -29.09
N GLN A 343 1.40 -11.13 -29.57
CA GLN A 343 0.65 -9.87 -29.47
C GLN A 343 0.36 -9.53 -28.00
N ALA A 344 -0.13 -10.49 -27.22
CA ALA A 344 -0.40 -10.31 -25.80
C ALA A 344 0.87 -9.91 -25.02
N LEU A 345 2.01 -10.52 -25.31
CA LEU A 345 3.30 -10.17 -24.70
C LEU A 345 3.76 -8.77 -25.11
N LEU A 346 3.55 -8.36 -26.36
CA LEU A 346 3.86 -7.00 -26.82
C LEU A 346 2.98 -5.97 -26.11
N GLU A 347 1.66 -6.19 -26.05
CA GLU A 347 0.72 -5.30 -25.37
C GLU A 347 1.03 -5.18 -23.89
N ALA A 348 1.32 -6.30 -23.19
CA ALA A 348 1.74 -6.30 -21.79
C ALA A 348 3.04 -5.52 -21.58
N SER A 349 4.03 -5.75 -22.45
CA SER A 349 5.33 -5.08 -22.38
C SER A 349 5.20 -3.56 -22.57
N LEU A 350 4.44 -3.13 -23.57
CA LEU A 350 4.16 -1.71 -23.80
C LEU A 350 3.41 -1.09 -22.63
N THR A 351 2.40 -1.81 -22.09
CA THR A 351 1.64 -1.35 -20.92
C THR A 351 2.56 -1.16 -19.71
N VAL A 352 3.47 -2.09 -19.43
CA VAL A 352 4.46 -1.97 -18.35
C VAL A 352 5.37 -0.77 -18.55
N VAL A 353 5.93 -0.58 -19.76
CA VAL A 353 6.85 0.51 -20.07
C VAL A 353 6.15 1.87 -19.92
N ILE A 354 4.95 2.03 -20.49
CA ILE A 354 4.17 3.27 -20.39
C ILE A 354 3.79 3.55 -18.94
N THR A 355 3.37 2.53 -18.19
CA THR A 355 3.03 2.65 -16.77
C THR A 355 4.23 3.15 -15.95
N LEU A 356 5.41 2.57 -16.16
CA LEU A 356 6.64 3.00 -15.48
C LEU A 356 7.03 4.44 -15.82
N LEU A 357 6.91 4.83 -17.10
CA LEU A 357 7.18 6.20 -17.54
C LEU A 357 6.22 7.20 -16.91
N LEU A 358 4.92 6.94 -16.96
CA LEU A 358 3.90 7.80 -16.36
C LEU A 358 4.00 7.85 -14.83
N ALA A 359 4.34 6.73 -14.19
CA ALA A 359 4.62 6.68 -12.76
C ALA A 359 5.80 7.57 -12.38
N TRP A 360 6.90 7.53 -13.14
CA TRP A 360 8.04 8.41 -12.94
C TRP A 360 7.68 9.88 -13.13
N LEU A 361 6.91 10.22 -14.16
CA LEU A 361 6.43 11.59 -14.42
C LEU A 361 5.53 12.08 -13.28
N LEU A 362 4.53 11.29 -12.86
CA LEU A 362 3.63 11.64 -11.76
C LEU A 362 4.40 11.83 -10.44
N TYR A 363 5.34 10.93 -10.14
CA TYR A 363 6.21 11.06 -8.97
C TYR A 363 7.03 12.35 -9.02
N ARG A 364 7.68 12.64 -10.16
CA ARG A 364 8.60 13.77 -10.29
C ARG A 364 7.87 15.12 -10.32
N LEU A 365 6.74 15.19 -11.02
CA LEU A 365 6.03 16.45 -11.28
C LEU A 365 4.97 16.77 -10.22
N VAL A 366 4.40 15.77 -9.56
CA VAL A 366 3.28 15.95 -8.63
C VAL A 366 3.66 15.52 -7.22
N GLU A 367 4.01 14.24 -7.01
CA GLU A 367 4.17 13.69 -5.67
C GLU A 367 5.33 14.32 -4.91
N ARG A 368 6.52 14.31 -5.50
CA ARG A 368 7.73 14.82 -4.86
C ARG A 368 7.64 16.31 -4.53
N PRO A 369 7.20 17.21 -5.43
CA PRO A 369 6.99 18.62 -5.13
C PRO A 369 5.94 18.85 -4.04
N ALA A 370 4.80 18.16 -4.11
CA ALA A 370 3.73 18.29 -3.12
C ALA A 370 4.21 17.93 -1.71
N VAL A 371 4.86 16.77 -1.59
CA VAL A 371 5.43 16.31 -0.31
C VAL A 371 6.52 17.27 0.18
N GLY A 372 7.40 17.74 -0.71
CA GLY A 372 8.48 18.69 -0.35
C GLY A 372 7.95 20.02 0.18
N ARG A 373 6.87 20.54 -0.44
CA ARG A 373 6.33 21.86 -0.12
C ARG A 373 5.36 21.86 1.06
N TRP A 374 4.50 20.84 1.18
CA TRP A 374 3.37 20.88 2.10
C TRP A 374 3.47 19.92 3.30
N SER A 375 4.44 18.98 3.34
CA SER A 375 4.59 18.07 4.46
C SER A 375 5.38 18.65 5.64
N ARG A 376 6.14 19.75 5.43
CA ARG A 376 6.89 20.43 6.49
C ARG A 376 5.97 21.36 7.28
N PRO A 377 6.12 21.48 8.63
CA PRO A 377 5.49 22.56 9.35
C PRO A 377 5.95 23.91 8.76
N ALA A 378 5.04 24.87 8.61
CA ALA A 378 5.48 26.26 8.36
C ALA A 378 6.41 26.64 9.51
N MET A 379 7.66 27.02 9.19
CA MET A 379 8.52 27.62 10.19
C MET A 379 7.77 28.87 10.67
N ARG A 380 7.27 28.84 11.90
CA ARG A 380 6.87 30.05 12.60
C ARG A 380 8.13 30.91 12.59
N GLY A 381 8.03 32.07 11.93
CA GLY A 381 9.13 33.02 11.85
C GLY A 381 9.75 33.16 13.22
N GLY A 382 11.01 32.83 13.32
CA GLY A 382 11.79 33.08 14.51
C GLY A 382 11.70 34.57 14.79
N SER A 383 10.89 34.91 15.77
CA SER A 383 10.90 36.23 16.35
C SER A 383 12.35 36.54 16.80
N SER A 384 12.86 37.56 16.26
CA SER A 384 13.99 38.38 16.63
C SER A 384 14.30 38.39 18.15
N LEU A 385 14.93 37.35 18.65
CA LEU A 385 15.55 37.32 19.97
C LEU A 385 17.08 37.28 19.85
N ALA A 386 17.61 37.48 18.64
CA ALA A 386 19.05 37.55 18.41
C ALA A 386 19.56 39.00 18.26
N ALA A 387 18.70 40.02 18.43
CA ALA A 387 19.09 41.42 18.33
C ALA A 387 19.43 42.10 19.68
N ASP A 388 19.07 41.50 20.83
CA ASP A 388 19.22 42.12 22.13
C ASP A 388 20.45 41.67 22.96
N VAL A 389 21.35 40.87 22.41
CA VAL A 389 22.57 40.42 23.11
C VAL A 389 23.83 41.23 22.70
N ARG A 390 23.72 42.28 21.85
CA ARG A 390 24.87 43.11 21.43
C ARG A 390 24.88 44.54 21.98
N ALA A 391 24.08 44.84 23.00
CA ALA A 391 24.18 46.11 23.73
C ALA A 391 24.52 45.84 25.20
N GLY A 392 25.68 45.29 25.44
CA GLY A 392 26.30 45.33 26.76
C GLY A 392 27.03 46.68 26.94
N PRO A 393 26.94 47.34 28.13
CA PRO A 393 27.50 48.67 28.31
C PRO A 393 29.03 48.64 28.30
N ALA A 394 29.59 49.65 27.63
CA ALA A 394 31.02 49.96 27.66
C ALA A 394 31.45 50.25 29.09
N ALA A 395 32.37 49.46 29.63
CA ALA A 395 33.02 49.75 30.89
C ALA A 395 34.06 50.84 30.64
N GLU A 396 33.84 51.99 31.26
CA GLU A 396 34.85 53.05 31.46
C GLU A 396 36.02 52.49 32.29
N VAL A 397 37.18 52.48 31.69
CA VAL A 397 38.44 52.26 32.43
C VAL A 397 38.96 53.65 32.82
N HIS A 398 38.74 54.04 34.09
CA HIS A 398 39.51 55.10 34.74
C HIS A 398 40.87 54.54 35.14
N GLY A 399 41.91 55.11 34.58
CA GLY A 399 43.27 54.93 35.05
C GLY A 399 43.49 55.72 36.35
N GLU A 400 44.24 55.13 37.25
CA GLU A 400 45.09 55.87 38.23
C GLU A 400 46.29 55.01 38.66
N ARG A 401 47.45 55.52 38.31
CA ARG A 401 48.82 55.40 38.89
C ARG A 401 49.55 54.07 38.78
#